data_179a87f833641365334f86c961a2de4a
#
_entry.id   179a87f833641365334f86c961a2de4a
#
_cell.length_a   1.000
_cell.length_b   1.000
_cell.length_c   1.000
_cell.angle_alpha   90.00
_cell.angle_beta   90.00
_cell.angle_gamma   90.00
#
_symmetry.space_group_name_H-M   'P 1'
#
loop_
_entity.id
_entity.type
_entity.pdbx_description
1 polymer ?
#
loop_
_entity_poly.entity_id
_entity_poly.type
_entity_poly.pdbx_seq_one_letter_code
_entity_poly.pdbx_strand_id
1 'polypeptide(L)'
;MTIMNKNSYNLCVAPMMGHTDAHFRYFLRLISKHAMLYTEMVASNSILHNKSKKYDKLTHEQDNPVGFQLGGDDPKKLSECAKIVESYGYDEINLNVGCPSKRAQSGNFGACLFSQPDIVAKCVNEISKNS
;
A
#
# COMPACT_ATOMS: atom_id res chain seq x y z
N MET A 1 7.36 5.71 -1.19
CA MET A 1 8.26 5.74 -0.02
C MET A 1 7.84 4.61 0.90
N THR A 2 8.78 3.79 1.28
CA THR A 2 8.57 2.58 2.07
C THR A 2 8.92 2.89 3.52
N ILE A 3 8.02 2.56 4.45
CA ILE A 3 8.34 2.55 5.87
C ILE A 3 8.79 1.13 6.16
N MET A 4 10.09 0.95 6.25
CA MET A 4 10.71 -0.36 6.32
C MET A 4 10.71 -0.94 7.73
N ASN A 5 10.23 -2.14 7.85
CA ASN A 5 10.79 -3.11 8.79
C ASN A 5 12.19 -3.52 8.27
N LYS A 6 13.14 -3.80 9.16
CA LYS A 6 14.60 -3.96 8.90
C LYS A 6 15.05 -4.98 7.82
N ASN A 7 14.18 -5.51 7.01
CA ASN A 7 14.51 -6.49 5.98
C ASN A 7 14.74 -5.78 4.64
N SER A 8 15.99 -5.72 4.18
CA SER A 8 16.29 -5.34 2.80
C SER A 8 15.98 -6.51 1.88
N TYR A 9 15.00 -6.35 0.98
CA TYR A 9 14.70 -7.36 -0.02
C TYR A 9 15.53 -7.12 -1.28
N ASN A 10 16.19 -8.17 -1.77
CA ASN A 10 17.02 -8.09 -2.99
C ASN A 10 16.18 -8.00 -4.28
N LEU A 11 14.94 -8.46 -4.22
CA LEU A 11 13.99 -8.46 -5.33
C LEU A 11 12.61 -8.03 -4.84
N CYS A 12 12.04 -7.05 -5.52
CA CYS A 12 10.68 -6.59 -5.26
C CYS A 12 9.88 -6.60 -6.56
N VAL A 13 8.60 -7.00 -6.47
CA VAL A 13 7.64 -6.87 -7.57
C VAL A 13 6.80 -5.64 -7.32
N ALA A 14 6.93 -4.64 -8.18
CA ALA A 14 6.27 -3.35 -8.03
C ALA A 14 4.73 -3.47 -8.03
N PRO A 15 4.02 -2.58 -7.32
CA PRO A 15 2.58 -2.46 -7.41
C PRO A 15 2.13 -2.16 -8.85
N MET A 16 1.24 -2.97 -9.39
CA MET A 16 0.73 -2.80 -10.76
C MET A 16 -0.79 -2.98 -10.80
N MET A 17 -1.50 -1.90 -11.08
CA MET A 17 -2.96 -1.88 -11.17
C MET A 17 -3.45 -2.81 -12.27
N GLY A 18 -4.43 -3.67 -11.97
CA GLY A 18 -4.95 -4.70 -12.88
C GLY A 18 -4.04 -5.92 -13.05
N HIS A 19 -2.93 -6.01 -12.31
CA HIS A 19 -1.95 -7.10 -12.43
C HIS A 19 -1.59 -7.73 -11.09
N THR A 20 -1.16 -6.96 -10.09
CA THR A 20 -0.68 -7.52 -8.81
C THR A 20 -1.81 -7.84 -7.83
N ASP A 21 -2.86 -8.47 -8.30
CA ASP A 21 -3.93 -9.01 -7.49
C ASP A 21 -3.47 -10.26 -6.69
N ALA A 22 -4.33 -10.80 -5.85
CA ALA A 22 -4.01 -11.95 -5.00
C ALA A 22 -3.59 -13.18 -5.81
N HIS A 23 -4.24 -13.43 -6.98
CA HIS A 23 -3.93 -14.58 -7.82
C HIS A 23 -2.54 -14.48 -8.45
N PHE A 24 -2.19 -13.30 -8.96
CA PHE A 24 -0.87 -13.07 -9.53
C PHE A 24 0.23 -13.13 -8.46
N ARG A 25 0.00 -12.56 -7.27
CA ARG A 25 0.96 -12.67 -6.16
C ARG A 25 1.13 -14.12 -5.71
N TYR A 26 0.06 -14.89 -5.62
CA TYR A 26 0.14 -16.32 -5.33
C TYR A 26 1.02 -17.06 -6.35
N PHE A 27 0.79 -16.83 -7.65
CA PHE A 27 1.61 -17.40 -8.71
C PHE A 27 3.09 -17.04 -8.58
N LEU A 28 3.39 -15.77 -8.30
CA LEU A 28 4.78 -15.31 -8.09
C LEU A 28 5.40 -15.95 -6.84
N ARG A 29 4.64 -16.20 -5.81
CA ARG A 29 5.11 -16.85 -4.59
C ARG A 29 5.49 -18.32 -4.82
N LEU A 30 4.87 -19.00 -5.77
CA LEU A 30 5.30 -20.33 -6.20
C LEU A 30 6.68 -20.31 -6.88
N ILE A 31 7.02 -19.20 -7.54
CA ILE A 31 8.31 -19.03 -8.21
C ILE A 31 9.40 -18.57 -7.22
N SER A 32 9.08 -17.63 -6.33
CA SER A 32 10.02 -17.05 -5.37
C SER A 32 9.40 -16.91 -3.98
N LYS A 33 10.01 -17.60 -3.01
CA LYS A 33 9.62 -17.50 -1.59
C LYS A 33 10.14 -16.23 -0.91
N HIS A 34 11.08 -15.52 -1.52
CA HIS A 34 11.84 -14.43 -0.89
C HIS A 34 11.59 -13.05 -1.51
N ALA A 35 11.01 -12.99 -2.70
CA ALA A 35 10.69 -11.71 -3.33
C ALA A 35 9.66 -10.95 -2.50
N MET A 36 9.88 -9.64 -2.29
CA MET A 36 8.86 -8.75 -1.73
C MET A 36 7.80 -8.48 -2.80
N LEU A 37 6.56 -8.83 -2.52
CA LEU A 37 5.44 -8.60 -3.41
C LEU A 37 4.63 -7.39 -2.91
N TYR A 38 4.07 -6.62 -3.83
CA TYR A 38 3.18 -5.51 -3.47
C TYR A 38 1.78 -5.73 -4.03
N THR A 39 0.77 -5.27 -3.28
CA THR A 39 -0.61 -5.24 -3.77
C THR A 39 -0.77 -4.19 -4.86
N GLU A 40 -1.90 -4.22 -5.54
CA GLU A 40 -2.38 -3.06 -6.27
C GLU A 40 -2.61 -1.88 -5.33
N MET A 41 -2.55 -0.65 -5.84
CA MET A 41 -2.84 0.55 -5.05
C MET A 41 -4.32 0.61 -4.65
N VAL A 42 -4.57 0.83 -3.36
CA VAL A 42 -5.91 1.07 -2.82
C VAL A 42 -6.00 2.48 -2.23
N ALA A 43 -7.01 3.25 -2.66
CA ALA A 43 -7.23 4.58 -2.12
C ALA A 43 -7.74 4.51 -0.67
N SER A 44 -7.23 5.37 0.20
CA SER A 44 -7.58 5.44 1.62
C SER A 44 -9.10 5.57 1.86
N ASN A 45 -9.77 6.41 1.07
CA ASN A 45 -11.23 6.55 1.15
C ASN A 45 -11.97 5.23 0.86
N SER A 46 -11.46 4.38 -0.02
CA SER A 46 -12.08 3.07 -0.31
C SER A 46 -12.01 2.13 0.88
N ILE A 47 -10.92 2.15 1.64
CA ILE A 47 -10.78 1.34 2.86
C ILE A 47 -11.72 1.85 3.94
N LEU A 48 -11.71 3.16 4.19
CA LEU A 48 -12.49 3.77 5.27
C LEU A 48 -14.01 3.66 5.07
N HIS A 49 -14.51 3.70 3.82
CA HIS A 49 -15.93 3.51 3.51
C HIS A 49 -16.39 2.06 3.64
N ASN A 50 -15.47 1.08 3.62
CA ASN A 50 -15.80 -0.35 3.70
C ASN A 50 -15.46 -1.00 5.04
N LYS A 51 -15.29 -0.22 6.11
CA LYS A 51 -14.91 -0.69 7.46
C LYS A 51 -15.82 -1.80 8.04
N SER A 52 -17.07 -1.84 7.65
CA SER A 52 -18.05 -2.79 8.20
C SER A 52 -18.14 -4.13 7.45
N LYS A 53 -17.42 -4.28 6.34
CA LYS A 53 -17.41 -5.49 5.52
C LYS A 53 -15.99 -6.01 5.41
N LYS A 54 -15.82 -7.33 5.44
CA LYS A 54 -14.56 -7.97 5.02
C LYS A 54 -14.23 -7.45 3.62
N TYR A 55 -13.25 -6.54 3.55
CA TYR A 55 -12.90 -5.89 2.31
C TYR A 55 -11.96 -6.80 1.54
N ASP A 56 -12.46 -7.46 0.50
CA ASP A 56 -11.72 -8.51 -0.22
C ASP A 56 -10.35 -8.06 -0.71
N LYS A 57 -10.18 -6.75 -0.97
CA LYS A 57 -8.88 -6.19 -1.36
C LYS A 57 -7.83 -6.16 -0.24
N LEU A 58 -8.22 -6.32 1.01
CA LEU A 58 -7.30 -6.42 2.15
C LEU A 58 -6.92 -7.86 2.47
N THR A 59 -7.67 -8.84 1.96
CA THR A 59 -7.36 -10.24 2.23
C THR A 59 -6.15 -10.70 1.40
N HIS A 60 -5.25 -11.41 2.03
CA HIS A 60 -4.18 -12.13 1.36
C HIS A 60 -4.04 -13.52 1.99
N GLU A 61 -3.66 -14.51 1.18
CA GLU A 61 -3.51 -15.89 1.61
C GLU A 61 -2.02 -16.26 1.56
N GLN A 62 -1.32 -16.14 2.68
CA GLN A 62 0.05 -16.65 2.86
C GLN A 62 1.05 -16.28 1.75
N ASP A 63 0.89 -15.09 1.15
CA ASP A 63 1.79 -14.58 0.13
C ASP A 63 2.90 -13.67 0.69
N ASN A 64 3.14 -13.72 2.02
CA ASN A 64 4.25 -13.02 2.67
C ASN A 64 5.63 -13.47 2.14
N PRO A 65 6.62 -12.55 2.05
CA PRO A 65 6.52 -11.15 2.44
C PRO A 65 5.73 -10.30 1.43
N VAL A 66 4.75 -9.54 1.91
CA VAL A 66 3.87 -8.72 1.07
C VAL A 66 3.65 -7.33 1.64
N GLY A 67 3.80 -6.31 0.79
CA GLY A 67 3.52 -4.91 1.10
C GLY A 67 2.17 -4.46 0.56
N PHE A 68 1.49 -3.63 1.31
CA PHE A 68 0.23 -3.03 0.89
C PHE A 68 0.44 -1.60 0.40
N GLN A 69 0.00 -1.28 -0.84
CA GLN A 69 0.14 0.08 -1.36
C GLN A 69 -1.12 0.91 -1.13
N LEU A 70 -0.95 2.03 -0.41
CA LEU A 70 -1.96 3.05 -0.16
C LEU A 70 -1.83 4.23 -1.13
N GLY A 71 -2.98 4.80 -1.51
CA GLY A 71 -3.09 6.09 -2.18
C GLY A 71 -3.92 7.06 -1.34
N GLY A 72 -3.41 8.26 -1.12
CA GLY A 72 -4.07 9.31 -0.34
C GLY A 72 -3.14 10.47 -0.03
N ASP A 73 -3.71 11.59 0.43
CA ASP A 73 -3.02 12.84 0.76
C ASP A 73 -3.33 13.34 2.19
N ASP A 74 -4.24 12.66 2.89
CA ASP A 74 -4.62 13.00 4.26
C ASP A 74 -3.87 12.13 5.27
N PRO A 75 -2.97 12.72 6.10
CA PRO A 75 -2.16 11.96 7.04
C PRO A 75 -2.98 11.15 8.06
N LYS A 76 -4.10 11.70 8.55
CA LYS A 76 -4.95 11.02 9.55
C LYS A 76 -5.66 9.82 8.95
N LYS A 77 -6.24 9.99 7.75
CA LYS A 77 -6.89 8.88 7.03
C LYS A 77 -5.91 7.76 6.68
N LEU A 78 -4.71 8.13 6.24
CA LEU A 78 -3.66 7.15 5.93
C LEU A 78 -3.19 6.41 7.17
N SER A 79 -3.03 7.08 8.30
CA SER A 79 -2.72 6.43 9.58
C SER A 79 -3.82 5.47 10.03
N GLU A 80 -5.10 5.84 9.86
CA GLU A 80 -6.22 4.96 10.18
C GLU A 80 -6.25 3.73 9.24
N CYS A 81 -6.00 3.93 7.95
CA CYS A 81 -5.85 2.84 6.99
C CYS A 81 -4.69 1.91 7.33
N ALA A 82 -3.56 2.46 7.78
CA ALA A 82 -2.39 1.70 8.17
C ALA A 82 -2.72 0.70 9.29
N LYS A 83 -3.41 1.13 10.35
CA LYS A 83 -3.87 0.25 11.44
C LYS A 83 -4.78 -0.88 10.94
N ILE A 84 -5.67 -0.56 10.01
CA ILE A 84 -6.55 -1.56 9.42
C ILE A 84 -5.72 -2.57 8.62
N VAL A 85 -4.84 -2.11 7.75
CA VAL A 85 -3.98 -2.96 6.91
C VAL A 85 -3.07 -3.84 7.75
N GLU A 86 -2.45 -3.31 8.81
CA GLU A 86 -1.61 -4.05 9.74
C GLU A 86 -2.37 -5.23 10.38
N SER A 87 -3.65 -5.04 10.72
CA SER A 87 -4.47 -6.10 11.30
C SER A 87 -4.72 -7.29 10.35
N TYR A 88 -4.45 -7.13 9.05
CA TYR A 88 -4.52 -8.20 8.05
C TYR A 88 -3.19 -8.93 7.85
N GLY A 89 -2.10 -8.53 8.54
CA GLY A 89 -0.82 -9.23 8.52
C GLY A 89 0.10 -8.89 7.35
N TYR A 90 -0.03 -7.71 6.75
CA TYR A 90 0.92 -7.20 5.77
C TYR A 90 2.25 -6.80 6.43
N ASP A 91 3.37 -7.09 5.75
CA ASP A 91 4.72 -6.84 6.27
C ASP A 91 5.16 -5.38 6.10
N GLU A 92 4.54 -4.65 5.19
CA GLU A 92 4.94 -3.29 4.84
C GLU A 92 3.75 -2.46 4.35
N ILE A 93 3.80 -1.16 4.64
CA ILE A 93 2.90 -0.17 4.05
C ILE A 93 3.69 0.72 3.10
N ASN A 94 3.23 0.80 1.87
CA ASN A 94 3.82 1.60 0.81
C ASN A 94 2.89 2.75 0.42
N LEU A 95 3.38 3.99 0.43
CA LEU A 95 2.61 5.16 -0.01
C LEU A 95 2.92 5.48 -1.47
N ASN A 96 1.87 5.52 -2.30
CA ASN A 96 2.01 5.89 -3.70
C ASN A 96 2.16 7.41 -3.87
N VAL A 97 3.32 7.81 -4.39
CA VAL A 97 3.63 9.21 -4.72
C VAL A 97 3.99 9.40 -6.21
N GLY A 98 3.77 8.38 -7.05
CA GLY A 98 4.25 8.41 -8.44
C GLY A 98 3.19 8.14 -9.51
N CYS A 99 2.02 7.61 -9.18
CA CYS A 99 1.00 7.23 -10.16
C CYS A 99 0.42 8.45 -10.89
N PRO A 100 0.53 8.54 -12.23
CA PRO A 100 0.02 9.68 -13.00
C PRO A 100 -1.42 9.48 -13.48
N SER A 101 -2.11 8.44 -13.05
CA SER A 101 -3.45 8.10 -13.55
C SER A 101 -4.49 9.19 -13.23
N LYS A 102 -5.51 9.32 -14.09
CA LYS A 102 -6.63 10.25 -13.86
C LYS A 102 -7.30 10.02 -12.50
N ARG A 103 -7.39 8.76 -12.06
CA ARG A 103 -7.95 8.41 -10.74
C ARG A 103 -7.09 8.94 -9.59
N ALA A 104 -5.77 8.85 -9.70
CA ALA A 104 -4.86 9.41 -8.71
C ALA A 104 -4.94 10.94 -8.69
N GLN A 105 -4.97 11.58 -9.87
CA GLN A 105 -5.10 13.02 -9.99
C GLN A 105 -6.41 13.55 -9.39
N SER A 106 -7.53 12.91 -9.69
CA SER A 106 -8.84 13.30 -9.12
C SER A 106 -8.93 13.12 -7.60
N GLY A 107 -8.15 12.21 -7.05
CA GLY A 107 -8.04 11.97 -5.60
C GLY A 107 -6.91 12.74 -4.93
N ASN A 108 -6.21 13.62 -5.64
CA ASN A 108 -5.08 14.43 -5.18
C ASN A 108 -3.94 13.62 -4.54
N PHE A 109 -3.67 12.42 -5.07
CA PHE A 109 -2.55 11.56 -4.62
C PHE A 109 -1.71 11.08 -5.83
N GLY A 110 -0.76 10.18 -5.59
CA GLY A 110 0.16 9.72 -6.63
C GLY A 110 1.09 10.84 -7.08
N ALA A 111 1.24 11.05 -8.38
CA ALA A 111 2.15 12.05 -8.95
C ALA A 111 1.87 13.49 -8.51
N CYS A 112 0.63 13.81 -8.12
CA CYS A 112 0.29 15.13 -7.56
C CYS A 112 1.07 15.48 -6.30
N LEU A 113 1.53 14.48 -5.55
CA LEU A 113 2.31 14.66 -4.33
C LEU A 113 3.78 15.01 -4.57
N PHE A 114 4.29 14.88 -5.80
CA PHE A 114 5.68 15.27 -6.12
C PHE A 114 5.98 16.74 -5.80
N SER A 115 5.02 17.61 -6.01
CA SER A 115 5.16 19.04 -5.71
C SER A 115 4.83 19.38 -4.24
N GLN A 116 4.52 18.40 -3.40
CA GLN A 116 4.03 18.57 -2.04
C GLN A 116 4.82 17.72 -1.02
N PRO A 117 6.16 17.87 -0.93
CA PRO A 117 7.00 17.01 -0.08
C PRO A 117 6.63 17.10 1.41
N ASP A 118 6.16 18.24 1.88
CA ASP A 118 5.72 18.43 3.26
C ASP A 118 4.49 17.58 3.61
N ILE A 119 3.57 17.43 2.66
CA ILE A 119 2.40 16.55 2.84
C ILE A 119 2.86 15.09 2.88
N VAL A 120 3.75 14.69 1.97
CA VAL A 120 4.33 13.34 1.96
C VAL A 120 4.99 13.04 3.30
N ALA A 121 5.83 13.95 3.80
CA ALA A 121 6.50 13.79 5.09
C ALA A 121 5.52 13.64 6.27
N LYS A 122 4.45 14.46 6.29
CA LYS A 122 3.39 14.34 7.31
C LYS A 122 2.65 12.99 7.21
N CYS A 123 2.31 12.55 6.01
CA CYS A 123 1.66 11.26 5.79
C CYS A 123 2.51 10.10 6.31
N VAL A 124 3.79 10.07 5.93
CA VAL A 124 4.74 9.04 6.36
C VAL A 124 4.91 9.05 7.88
N ASN A 125 5.07 10.24 8.48
CA ASN A 125 5.23 10.37 9.92
C ASN A 125 3.99 9.88 10.70
N GLU A 126 2.78 10.19 10.22
CA GLU A 126 1.55 9.71 10.88
C GLU A 126 1.33 8.20 10.71
N ILE A 127 1.69 7.63 9.57
CA ILE A 127 1.69 6.17 9.37
C ILE A 127 2.66 5.52 10.35
N SER A 128 3.92 6.00 10.42
CA SER A 128 4.99 5.41 11.26
C SER A 128 4.74 5.47 12.76
N LYS A 129 3.94 6.41 13.25
CA LYS A 129 3.61 6.50 14.68
C LYS A 129 2.66 5.39 15.14
N ASN A 130 2.00 4.74 14.22
CA ASN A 130 0.88 3.85 14.49
C ASN A 130 1.04 2.46 13.83
N SER A 131 2.24 2.19 13.28
CA SER A 131 2.66 0.90 12.69
C SER A 131 3.76 0.28 13.53
#